data_d360a44ea28b7d1dc6f160546e56e1f2
#
_entry.id   d360a44ea28b7d1dc6f160546e56e1f2
#
_cell.length_a   1.000
_cell.length_b   1.000
_cell.length_c   1.000
_cell.angle_alpha   90.00
_cell.angle_beta   90.00
_cell.angle_gamma   90.00
#
_symmetry.space_group_name_H-M   'P 1'
#
loop_
_entity.id
_entity.type
_entity.pdbx_description
1 polymer ?
#
loop_
_entity_poly.entity_id
_entity_poly.type
_entity_poly.pdbx_seq_one_letter_code
_entity_poly.pdbx_strand_id
1 'polypeptide(L)'
;MVFSAATDIFSDAIVTAKELNRQPGRILDLALEGPVTITRNSEAFALLPRENVMLLIQAAKVARLAFEVTNIAFRVMEGETLPKEHLYAWMMKFDRDELKDFLESVTSTFHQFAGQPGAWDEVDAMVYEWHESALVIESGVLDGLLDQ
;
A
#
# COMPACT_ATOMS: atom_id res chain seq x y z
N MET A 1 -2.06 -17.48 3.01
CA MET A 1 -3.22 -16.95 3.76
C MET A 1 -3.75 -15.62 3.22
N VAL A 2 -3.15 -15.08 2.20
CA VAL A 2 -3.64 -13.86 1.50
C VAL A 2 -4.84 -14.18 0.58
N PHE A 3 -5.06 -15.46 0.24
CA PHE A 3 -6.13 -15.88 -0.67
C PHE A 3 -7.51 -16.03 -0.03
N SER A 4 -7.62 -16.04 1.31
CA SER A 4 -8.93 -16.14 1.99
C SER A 4 -9.73 -14.84 1.86
N ALA A 5 -9.07 -13.69 1.96
CA ALA A 5 -9.73 -12.39 1.81
C ALA A 5 -10.22 -12.12 0.37
N ALA A 6 -9.53 -12.67 -0.64
CA ALA A 6 -9.96 -12.55 -2.03
C ALA A 6 -11.17 -13.43 -2.36
N THR A 7 -11.34 -14.54 -1.65
CA THR A 7 -12.48 -15.45 -1.84
C THR A 7 -13.77 -14.85 -1.25
N ASP A 8 -13.66 -14.09 -0.16
CA ASP A 8 -14.81 -13.42 0.47
C ASP A 8 -15.33 -12.23 -0.36
N ILE A 9 -14.50 -11.62 -1.19
CA ILE A 9 -14.91 -10.54 -2.10
C ILE A 9 -15.85 -11.04 -3.21
N PHE A 10 -15.80 -12.32 -3.55
CA PHE A 10 -16.61 -12.92 -4.61
C PHE A 10 -17.85 -13.70 -4.11
N SER A 11 -18.07 -13.75 -2.79
CA SER A 11 -19.27 -14.36 -2.18
C SER A 11 -20.39 -13.34 -1.99
N ASP A 12 -20.58 -12.46 -2.94
CA ASP A 12 -21.49 -11.33 -2.85
C ASP A 12 -22.96 -11.75 -2.86
N ALA A 13 -23.80 -11.03 -2.11
CA ALA A 13 -25.21 -11.03 -2.35
C ALA A 13 -25.50 -10.35 -3.70
N ILE A 14 -26.19 -11.06 -4.60
CA ILE A 14 -26.55 -10.54 -5.93
C ILE A 14 -27.99 -10.08 -5.90
N VAL A 15 -28.23 -8.82 -6.23
CA VAL A 15 -29.55 -8.21 -6.31
C VAL A 15 -29.72 -7.46 -7.63
N THR A 16 -30.95 -7.31 -8.08
CA THR A 16 -31.28 -6.52 -9.28
C THR A 16 -31.47 -5.04 -8.92
N ALA A 17 -31.26 -4.15 -9.88
CA ALA A 17 -31.58 -2.72 -9.73
C ALA A 17 -33.04 -2.49 -9.34
N LYS A 18 -33.96 -3.38 -9.80
CA LYS A 18 -35.38 -3.34 -9.44
C LYS A 18 -35.62 -3.67 -7.96
N GLU A 19 -34.87 -4.63 -7.40
CA GLU A 19 -34.93 -4.95 -5.98
C GLU A 19 -34.36 -3.80 -5.14
N LEU A 20 -33.23 -3.22 -5.55
CA LEU A 20 -32.68 -2.03 -4.91
C LEU A 20 -33.70 -0.88 -4.88
N ASN A 21 -34.41 -0.64 -5.99
CA ASN A 21 -35.40 0.43 -6.06
C ASN A 21 -36.64 0.16 -5.17
N ARG A 22 -37.00 -1.12 -4.96
CA ARG A 22 -38.14 -1.51 -4.13
C ARG A 22 -37.82 -1.55 -2.63
N GLN A 23 -36.63 -1.95 -2.28
CA GLN A 23 -36.20 -2.21 -0.89
C GLN A 23 -34.79 -1.65 -0.61
N PRO A 24 -34.57 -0.33 -0.77
CA PRO A 24 -33.25 0.25 -0.65
C PRO A 24 -32.63 0.04 0.76
N GLY A 25 -33.45 0.18 1.81
CA GLY A 25 -32.97 -0.03 3.19
C GLY A 25 -32.43 -1.43 3.42
N ARG A 26 -33.15 -2.47 2.98
CA ARG A 26 -32.69 -3.86 3.10
C ARG A 26 -31.38 -4.10 2.35
N ILE A 27 -31.24 -3.53 1.16
CA ILE A 27 -30.01 -3.70 0.36
C ILE A 27 -28.83 -2.97 0.99
N LEU A 28 -29.05 -1.80 1.59
CA LEU A 28 -28.02 -1.09 2.36
C LEU A 28 -27.62 -1.87 3.61
N ASP A 29 -28.56 -2.50 4.31
CA ASP A 29 -28.25 -3.36 5.45
C ASP A 29 -27.39 -4.56 5.03
N LEU A 30 -27.70 -5.21 3.91
CA LEU A 30 -26.86 -6.27 3.34
C LEU A 30 -25.44 -5.78 3.04
N ALA A 31 -25.31 -4.55 2.53
CA ALA A 31 -24.00 -3.96 2.22
C ALA A 31 -23.13 -3.67 3.46
N LEU A 32 -23.74 -3.56 4.65
CA LEU A 32 -23.01 -3.48 5.92
C LEU A 32 -22.42 -4.82 6.35
N GLU A 33 -23.04 -5.94 5.93
CA GLU A 33 -22.55 -7.29 6.24
C GLU A 33 -21.49 -7.77 5.25
N GLY A 34 -21.53 -7.29 4.00
CA GLY A 34 -20.59 -7.65 2.95
C GLY A 34 -20.90 -6.98 1.62
N PRO A 35 -20.04 -7.13 0.61
CA PRO A 35 -20.26 -6.54 -0.70
C PRO A 35 -21.58 -7.03 -1.34
N VAL A 36 -22.31 -6.12 -1.97
CA VAL A 36 -23.52 -6.43 -2.73
C VAL A 36 -23.29 -6.12 -4.19
N THR A 37 -23.49 -7.12 -5.05
CA THR A 37 -23.48 -6.93 -6.50
C THR A 37 -24.90 -6.54 -6.98
N ILE A 38 -25.01 -5.37 -7.59
CA ILE A 38 -26.27 -4.88 -8.18
C ILE A 38 -26.19 -5.07 -9.69
N THR A 39 -27.11 -5.84 -10.24
CA THR A 39 -27.18 -6.07 -11.69
C THR A 39 -28.24 -5.20 -12.35
N ARG A 40 -27.91 -4.62 -13.50
CA ARG A 40 -28.81 -3.88 -14.37
C ARG A 40 -28.45 -4.16 -15.83
N ASN A 41 -29.35 -4.81 -16.56
CA ASN A 41 -29.05 -5.28 -17.91
C ASN A 41 -27.80 -6.17 -17.95
N SER A 42 -26.79 -5.77 -18.72
CA SER A 42 -25.47 -6.44 -18.80
C SER A 42 -24.40 -5.82 -17.88
N GLU A 43 -24.79 -4.84 -17.06
CA GLU A 43 -23.87 -4.15 -16.16
C GLU A 43 -24.00 -4.69 -14.73
N ALA A 44 -22.89 -4.69 -14.01
CA ALA A 44 -22.81 -5.03 -12.60
C ALA A 44 -22.12 -3.89 -11.83
N PHE A 45 -22.67 -3.58 -10.67
CA PHE A 45 -22.17 -2.55 -9.77
C PHE A 45 -21.89 -3.15 -8.41
N ALA A 46 -20.87 -2.66 -7.72
CA ALA A 46 -20.61 -3.03 -6.33
C ALA A 46 -21.19 -1.96 -5.39
N LEU A 47 -21.93 -2.38 -4.38
CA LEU A 47 -22.37 -1.53 -3.28
C LEU A 47 -21.58 -1.93 -2.02
N LEU A 48 -20.84 -0.98 -1.48
CA LEU A 48 -20.00 -1.13 -0.30
C LEU A 48 -20.16 0.12 0.58
N PRO A 49 -20.01 0.01 1.90
CA PRO A 49 -19.81 1.17 2.75
C PRO A 49 -18.61 1.99 2.25
N ARG A 50 -18.72 3.31 2.31
CA ARG A 50 -17.66 4.21 1.84
C ARG A 50 -16.30 3.94 2.50
N GLU A 51 -16.31 3.61 3.78
CA GLU A 51 -15.10 3.27 4.53
C GLU A 51 -14.37 2.06 3.92
N ASN A 52 -15.12 1.03 3.50
CA ASN A 52 -14.53 -0.15 2.86
C ASN A 52 -13.89 0.20 1.52
N VAL A 53 -14.50 1.09 0.74
CA VAL A 53 -13.93 1.59 -0.52
C VAL A 53 -12.63 2.35 -0.25
N MET A 54 -12.61 3.19 0.78
CA MET A 54 -11.40 3.92 1.18
C MET A 54 -10.28 2.99 1.61
N LEU A 55 -10.59 1.94 2.39
CA LEU A 55 -9.61 0.92 2.79
C LEU A 55 -9.04 0.17 1.57
N LEU A 56 -9.87 -0.18 0.60
CA LEU A 56 -9.40 -0.83 -0.63
C LEU A 56 -8.45 0.08 -1.43
N ILE A 57 -8.78 1.36 -1.55
CA ILE A 57 -7.93 2.35 -2.24
C ILE A 57 -6.59 2.51 -1.50
N GLN A 58 -6.62 2.62 -0.18
CA GLN A 58 -5.43 2.73 0.65
C GLN A 58 -4.56 1.48 0.54
N ALA A 59 -5.16 0.29 0.62
CA ALA A 59 -4.45 -0.97 0.47
C ALA A 59 -3.73 -1.07 -0.89
N ALA A 60 -4.39 -0.64 -1.97
CA ALA A 60 -3.78 -0.60 -3.30
C ALA A 60 -2.59 0.37 -3.37
N LYS A 61 -2.69 1.54 -2.76
CA LYS A 61 -1.60 2.53 -2.69
C LYS A 61 -0.41 2.01 -1.89
N VAL A 62 -0.66 1.42 -0.73
CA VAL A 62 0.38 0.82 0.13
C VAL A 62 1.10 -0.31 -0.60
N ALA A 63 0.35 -1.22 -1.23
CA ALA A 63 0.92 -2.32 -2.00
C ALA A 63 1.79 -1.80 -3.16
N ARG A 64 1.33 -0.78 -3.86
CA ARG A 64 2.08 -0.15 -4.95
C ARG A 64 3.38 0.47 -4.45
N LEU A 65 3.33 1.27 -3.39
CA LEU A 65 4.52 1.89 -2.81
C LEU A 65 5.53 0.83 -2.35
N ALA A 66 5.08 -0.16 -1.58
CA ALA A 66 5.95 -1.23 -1.07
C ALA A 66 6.61 -2.00 -2.22
N PHE A 67 5.86 -2.32 -3.27
CA PHE A 67 6.40 -3.00 -4.45
C PHE A 67 7.42 -2.13 -5.20
N GLU A 68 7.12 -0.86 -5.40
CA GLU A 68 7.97 0.09 -6.12
C GLU A 68 9.32 0.29 -5.41
N VAL A 69 9.30 0.61 -4.12
CA VAL A 69 10.55 0.83 -3.36
C VAL A 69 11.36 -0.45 -3.21
N THR A 70 10.70 -1.60 -3.05
CA THR A 70 11.36 -2.90 -2.98
C THR A 70 12.06 -3.22 -4.30
N ASN A 71 11.39 -3.03 -5.43
CA ASN A 71 11.98 -3.27 -6.74
C ASN A 71 13.22 -2.38 -6.97
N ILE A 72 13.12 -1.10 -6.66
CA ILE A 72 14.23 -0.15 -6.82
C ILE A 72 15.40 -0.52 -5.90
N ALA A 73 15.14 -0.85 -4.63
CA ALA A 73 16.19 -1.26 -3.71
C ALA A 73 16.96 -2.49 -4.22
N PHE A 74 16.26 -3.52 -4.73
CA PHE A 74 16.92 -4.68 -5.33
C PHE A 74 17.75 -4.32 -6.56
N ARG A 75 17.28 -3.45 -7.43
CA ARG A 75 18.04 -3.02 -8.62
C ARG A 75 19.33 -2.29 -8.23
N VAL A 76 19.25 -1.41 -7.23
CA VAL A 76 20.44 -0.72 -6.70
C VAL A 76 21.41 -1.71 -6.06
N MET A 77 20.91 -2.68 -5.28
CA MET A 77 21.73 -3.76 -4.69
C MET A 77 22.45 -4.60 -5.73
N GLU A 78 21.87 -4.79 -6.90
CA GLU A 78 22.49 -5.49 -8.04
C GLU A 78 23.42 -4.59 -8.88
N GLY A 79 23.65 -3.36 -8.43
CA GLY A 79 24.62 -2.45 -9.06
C GLY A 79 24.02 -1.52 -10.12
N GLU A 80 22.72 -1.45 -10.24
CA GLU A 80 22.08 -0.49 -11.15
C GLU A 80 22.29 0.94 -10.63
N THR A 81 22.62 1.85 -11.55
CA THR A 81 22.74 3.28 -11.26
C THR A 81 21.50 4.00 -11.71
N LEU A 82 20.83 4.68 -10.79
CA LEU A 82 19.64 5.49 -11.08
C LEU A 82 20.05 6.89 -11.57
N PRO A 83 19.31 7.50 -12.51
CA PRO A 83 19.45 8.92 -12.83
C PRO A 83 19.29 9.79 -11.57
N LYS A 84 20.03 10.90 -11.51
CA LYS A 84 19.97 11.81 -10.34
C LYS A 84 18.56 12.38 -10.09
N GLU A 85 17.78 12.51 -11.14
CA GLU A 85 16.40 13.02 -11.12
C GLU A 85 15.38 11.94 -10.73
N HIS A 86 15.81 10.69 -10.56
CA HIS A 86 14.91 9.61 -10.17
C HIS A 86 14.39 9.82 -8.75
N LEU A 87 13.09 9.58 -8.53
CA LEU A 87 12.44 9.79 -7.23
C LEU A 87 13.14 9.08 -6.07
N TYR A 88 13.72 7.92 -6.35
CA TYR A 88 14.43 7.08 -5.37
C TYR A 88 15.95 7.07 -5.55
N ALA A 89 16.53 8.09 -6.20
CA ALA A 89 17.98 8.20 -6.39
C ALA A 89 18.75 8.21 -5.05
N TRP A 90 18.12 8.63 -3.97
CA TRP A 90 18.66 8.61 -2.62
C TRP A 90 19.04 7.22 -2.13
N MET A 91 18.43 6.15 -2.63
CA MET A 91 18.79 4.76 -2.29
C MET A 91 20.22 4.41 -2.69
N MET A 92 20.81 5.11 -3.66
CA MET A 92 22.22 4.91 -4.04
C MET A 92 23.22 5.41 -3.01
N LYS A 93 22.79 6.10 -1.96
CA LYS A 93 23.64 6.53 -0.84
C LYS A 93 23.87 5.41 0.16
N PHE A 94 23.04 4.39 0.14
CA PHE A 94 23.13 3.25 1.04
C PHE A 94 24.01 2.14 0.48
N ASP A 95 24.71 1.46 1.35
CA ASP A 95 25.41 0.24 1.02
C ASP A 95 24.43 -0.95 0.95
N ARG A 96 24.98 -2.14 0.64
CA ARG A 96 24.17 -3.35 0.45
C ARG A 96 23.47 -3.77 1.74
N ASP A 97 24.09 -3.61 2.89
CA ASP A 97 23.53 -4.06 4.16
C ASP A 97 22.45 -3.07 4.63
N GLU A 98 22.67 -1.78 4.46
CA GLU A 98 21.64 -0.75 4.70
C GLU A 98 20.41 -0.93 3.81
N LEU A 99 20.58 -1.30 2.54
CA LEU A 99 19.46 -1.60 1.64
C LEU A 99 18.71 -2.86 2.07
N LYS A 100 19.37 -3.88 2.64
CA LYS A 100 18.68 -5.03 3.23
C LYS A 100 17.85 -4.61 4.44
N ASP A 101 18.39 -3.78 5.32
CA ASP A 101 17.67 -3.26 6.49
C ASP A 101 16.46 -2.43 6.05
N PHE A 102 16.62 -1.64 4.99
CA PHE A 102 15.50 -0.93 4.37
C PHE A 102 14.39 -1.89 3.88
N LEU A 103 14.77 -2.95 3.15
CA LEU A 103 13.83 -3.95 2.65
C LEU A 103 13.11 -4.69 3.80
N GLU A 104 13.81 -5.01 4.87
CA GLU A 104 13.23 -5.60 6.07
C GLU A 104 12.23 -4.63 6.73
N SER A 105 12.57 -3.34 6.81
CA SER A 105 11.67 -2.30 7.31
C SER A 105 10.41 -2.18 6.47
N VAL A 106 10.52 -2.17 5.14
CA VAL A 106 9.37 -2.15 4.21
C VAL A 106 8.46 -3.36 4.45
N THR A 107 9.06 -4.55 4.50
CA THR A 107 8.31 -5.80 4.67
C THR A 107 7.59 -5.87 6.01
N SER A 108 8.28 -5.53 7.10
CA SER A 108 7.73 -5.53 8.45
C SER A 108 6.59 -4.53 8.60
N THR A 109 6.79 -3.30 8.13
CA THR A 109 5.76 -2.25 8.19
C THR A 109 4.55 -2.63 7.34
N PHE A 110 4.78 -3.15 6.14
CA PHE A 110 3.68 -3.60 5.28
C PHE A 110 2.86 -4.72 5.93
N HIS A 111 3.51 -5.74 6.51
CA HIS A 111 2.81 -6.83 7.18
C HIS A 111 2.05 -6.38 8.42
N GLN A 112 2.61 -5.45 9.18
CA GLN A 112 1.99 -4.96 10.41
C GLN A 112 0.73 -4.14 10.13
N PHE A 113 0.74 -3.32 9.09
CA PHE A 113 -0.30 -2.33 8.85
C PHE A 113 -1.19 -2.62 7.63
N ALA A 114 -0.81 -3.56 6.76
CA ALA A 114 -1.59 -3.88 5.56
C ALA A 114 -3.04 -4.24 5.92
N GLY A 115 -3.98 -3.59 5.24
CA GLY A 115 -5.41 -3.77 5.48
C GLY A 115 -5.98 -3.03 6.69
N GLN A 116 -5.18 -2.24 7.40
CA GLN A 116 -5.63 -1.39 8.51
C GLN A 116 -5.82 0.06 8.06
N PRO A 117 -6.75 0.81 8.70
CA PRO A 117 -6.83 2.25 8.51
C PRO A 117 -5.49 2.93 8.86
N GLY A 118 -5.05 3.85 8.02
CA GLY A 118 -3.77 4.55 8.23
C GLY A 118 -2.52 3.82 7.77
N ALA A 119 -2.64 2.61 7.22
CA ALA A 119 -1.49 1.83 6.73
C ALA A 119 -0.62 2.60 5.72
N TRP A 120 -1.23 3.44 4.88
CA TRP A 120 -0.49 4.29 3.96
C TRP A 120 0.44 5.25 4.69
N ASP A 121 -0.08 5.91 5.72
CA ASP A 121 0.68 6.92 6.49
C ASP A 121 1.90 6.29 7.17
N GLU A 122 1.77 5.07 7.70
CA GLU A 122 2.87 4.35 8.37
C GLU A 122 3.96 3.92 7.38
N VAL A 123 3.57 3.37 6.23
CA VAL A 123 4.54 2.97 5.20
C VAL A 123 5.21 4.18 4.57
N ASP A 124 4.46 5.23 4.28
CA ASP A 124 4.99 6.48 3.74
C ASP A 124 5.96 7.16 4.72
N ALA A 125 5.58 7.21 5.99
CA ALA A 125 6.44 7.74 7.05
C ALA A 125 7.76 6.97 7.17
N MET A 126 7.71 5.65 7.13
CA MET A 126 8.91 4.81 7.18
C MET A 126 9.82 5.05 5.96
N VAL A 127 9.27 5.13 4.75
CA VAL A 127 10.05 5.44 3.54
C VAL A 127 10.66 6.85 3.63
N TYR A 128 9.90 7.81 4.18
CA TYR A 128 10.38 9.17 4.38
C TYR A 128 11.56 9.23 5.38
N GLU A 129 11.50 8.50 6.48
CA GLU A 129 12.59 8.42 7.47
C GLU A 129 13.89 7.88 6.84
N TRP A 130 13.80 6.87 5.99
CA TRP A 130 14.95 6.36 5.25
C TRP A 130 15.50 7.38 4.25
N HIS A 131 14.62 8.10 3.55
CA HIS A 131 15.04 9.20 2.69
C HIS A 131 15.79 10.30 3.46
N GLU A 132 15.28 10.73 4.61
CA GLU A 132 15.96 11.70 5.46
C GLU A 132 17.35 11.19 5.94
N SER A 133 17.44 9.91 6.26
CA SER A 133 18.72 9.28 6.63
C SER A 133 19.75 9.37 5.49
N ALA A 134 19.32 9.16 4.24
CA ALA A 134 20.19 9.31 3.07
C ALA A 134 20.69 10.75 2.89
N LEU A 135 19.88 11.75 3.18
CA LEU A 135 20.29 13.16 3.14
C LEU A 135 21.32 13.50 4.21
N VAL A 136 21.22 12.90 5.39
CA VAL A 136 22.22 13.05 6.47
C VAL A 136 23.56 12.46 6.05
N ILE A 137 23.56 11.28 5.43
CA ILE A 137 24.77 10.66 4.88
C ILE A 137 25.42 11.57 3.81
N GLU A 138 24.61 12.12 2.90
CA GLU A 138 25.08 13.01 1.84
C GLU A 138 25.68 14.31 2.37
N SER A 139 25.15 14.83 3.47
CA SER A 139 25.63 16.09 4.09
C SER A 139 26.96 15.95 4.83
N GLY A 140 27.46 14.72 5.05
CA GLY A 140 28.71 14.46 5.80
C GLY A 140 28.62 14.82 7.29
N VAL A 141 27.43 15.06 7.83
CA VAL A 141 27.23 15.42 9.25
C VAL A 141 27.72 14.32 10.18
N LEU A 142 27.61 13.06 9.77
CA LEU A 142 28.07 11.91 10.56
C LEU A 142 29.59 11.80 10.60
N ASP A 143 30.28 12.14 9.52
CA ASP A 143 31.77 12.11 9.47
C ASP A 143 32.38 13.12 10.43
N GLY A 144 31.73 14.27 10.64
CA GLY A 144 32.19 15.31 11.58
C GLY A 144 31.97 14.98 13.07
N LEU A 145 31.10 14.00 13.38
CA LEU A 145 30.83 13.57 14.77
C LEU A 145 31.75 12.44 15.24
N LEU A 146 32.38 11.71 14.32
CA LEU A 146 33.30 10.61 14.62
C LEU A 146 34.76 11.09 14.81
N ASP A 147 35.08 12.31 14.40
CA ASP A 147 36.42 12.91 14.51
C ASP A 147 36.60 13.76 15.78
N GLN A 148 35.68 13.70 16.76
CA GLN A 148 35.83 14.31 18.09
C GLN A 148 35.93 13.24 19.18
#